data_b9126736114df552086f57f9831af199
#
_entry.id   b9126736114df552086f57f9831af199
#
_cell.length_a   1.000
_cell.length_b   1.000
_cell.length_c   1.000
_cell.angle_alpha   90.00
_cell.angle_beta   90.00
_cell.angle_gamma   90.00
#
_symmetry.space_group_name_H-M   'P 1'
#
loop_
_entity.id
_entity.type
_entity.pdbx_description
1 polymer ?
#
loop_
_entity_poly.entity_id
_entity_poly.type
_entity_poly.pdbx_seq_one_letter_code
_entity_poly.pdbx_strand_id
1 'polypeptide(L)'
;MYRREATVIYPPVDVDSFTLCEQKEDFFLTASRMVPYKKIDLIAEAFSLMPDKRLYIIGDGPDFDKVKSKAGANVELLGYQPFEVLRNYMQRAKAFVFAAEEDFGIVPVEAQACGTPVIAYGKGGALETVTEGETGLFFDAQTPSSIIEAVKRFEDMKDRFIPSKIREKTLRFSKDRFRQEFSSFVNDAWESFKSQG
;
A
#
# COMPACT_ATOMS: atom_id res chain seq x y z
N MET A 1 19.82 -19.35 9.05
CA MET A 1 18.64 -19.48 9.92
C MET A 1 19.11 -19.51 11.37
N TYR A 2 18.70 -18.54 12.17
CA TYR A 2 19.31 -18.32 13.51
C TYR A 2 18.81 -19.26 14.62
N ARG A 3 17.94 -20.22 14.36
CA ARG A 3 17.37 -21.20 15.33
C ARG A 3 16.95 -20.59 16.68
N ARG A 4 16.35 -19.39 16.62
CA ARG A 4 15.84 -18.67 17.80
C ARG A 4 14.39 -18.30 17.56
N GLU A 5 13.62 -18.31 18.61
CA GLU A 5 12.29 -17.70 18.61
C GLU A 5 12.43 -16.19 18.41
N ALA A 6 11.56 -15.63 17.61
CA ALA A 6 11.52 -14.20 17.32
C ALA A 6 10.11 -13.68 17.51
N THR A 7 10.00 -12.51 18.13
CA THR A 7 8.73 -11.78 18.25
C THR A 7 8.65 -10.77 17.12
N VAL A 8 7.56 -10.79 16.36
CA VAL A 8 7.29 -9.82 15.31
C VAL A 8 6.59 -8.62 15.93
N ILE A 9 7.20 -7.43 15.78
CA ILE A 9 6.59 -6.15 16.12
C ILE A 9 6.58 -5.32 14.83
N TYR A 10 5.40 -5.06 14.28
CA TYR A 10 5.27 -4.34 13.02
C TYR A 10 5.82 -2.92 13.12
N PRO A 11 6.47 -2.40 12.07
CA PRO A 11 7.00 -1.04 12.06
C PRO A 11 5.89 -0.01 12.26
N PRO A 12 6.22 1.17 12.85
CA PRO A 12 5.24 2.23 13.03
C PRO A 12 4.93 2.93 11.71
N VAL A 13 3.65 3.15 11.44
CA VAL A 13 3.17 3.99 10.34
C VAL A 13 2.51 5.24 10.92
N ASP A 14 2.70 6.38 10.26
CA ASP A 14 2.13 7.66 10.67
C ASP A 14 0.66 7.78 10.23
N VAL A 15 -0.19 6.87 10.73
CA VAL A 15 -1.60 6.79 10.33
C VAL A 15 -2.39 8.05 10.66
N ASP A 16 -1.93 8.86 11.62
CA ASP A 16 -2.61 10.08 12.05
C ASP A 16 -2.43 11.22 11.05
N SER A 17 -1.28 11.28 10.37
CA SER A 17 -1.02 12.27 9.32
C SER A 17 -1.81 11.99 8.04
N PHE A 18 -2.27 10.74 7.83
CA PHE A 18 -3.12 10.33 6.71
C PHE A 18 -4.58 10.30 7.15
N THR A 19 -5.27 11.43 6.99
CA THR A 19 -6.65 11.58 7.46
C THR A 19 -7.66 10.90 6.54
N LEU A 20 -8.71 10.33 7.14
CA LEU A 20 -9.81 9.67 6.43
C LEU A 20 -10.51 10.60 5.42
N CYS A 21 -10.84 10.06 4.26
CA CYS A 21 -11.77 10.66 3.31
C CYS A 21 -12.80 9.61 2.86
N GLU A 22 -14.07 9.89 3.13
CA GLU A 22 -15.17 8.99 2.77
C GLU A 22 -15.51 9.06 1.27
N GLN A 23 -15.32 10.22 0.66
CA GLN A 23 -15.66 10.43 -0.74
C GLN A 23 -14.47 10.10 -1.65
N LYS A 24 -14.68 9.13 -2.55
CA LYS A 24 -13.68 8.73 -3.53
C LYS A 24 -14.02 9.22 -4.92
N GLU A 25 -13.00 9.61 -5.67
CA GLU A 25 -13.10 10.02 -7.05
C GLU A 25 -12.78 8.85 -8.00
N ASP A 26 -13.17 8.98 -9.26
CA ASP A 26 -13.02 7.91 -10.25
C ASP A 26 -11.62 7.84 -10.85
N PHE A 27 -10.62 7.59 -10.02
CA PHE A 27 -9.25 7.32 -10.45
C PHE A 27 -8.52 6.35 -9.52
N PHE A 28 -7.53 5.67 -10.06
CA PHE A 28 -6.58 4.83 -9.34
C PHE A 28 -5.29 5.59 -9.07
N LEU A 29 -4.58 5.19 -8.03
CA LEU A 29 -3.31 5.79 -7.64
C LEU A 29 -2.25 4.71 -7.43
N THR A 30 -1.02 4.99 -7.84
CA THR A 30 0.17 4.34 -7.30
C THR A 30 1.21 5.39 -6.94
N ALA A 31 1.97 5.17 -5.88
CA ALA A 31 3.00 6.10 -5.44
C ALA A 31 4.22 5.32 -4.92
N SER A 32 5.38 5.61 -5.49
CA SER A 32 6.63 4.96 -5.08
C SER A 32 7.85 5.63 -5.70
N ARG A 33 9.03 5.37 -5.12
CA ARG A 33 10.27 5.54 -5.88
C ARG A 33 10.27 4.55 -7.05
N MET A 34 10.56 5.03 -8.26
CA MET A 34 10.54 4.22 -9.48
C MET A 34 11.86 3.45 -9.62
N VAL A 35 11.87 2.26 -9.04
CA VAL A 35 12.97 1.28 -9.10
C VAL A 35 12.44 -0.09 -9.53
N PRO A 36 13.26 -0.99 -10.09
CA PRO A 36 12.79 -2.20 -10.78
C PRO A 36 11.86 -3.11 -9.96
N TYR A 37 12.13 -3.28 -8.66
CA TYR A 37 11.32 -4.18 -7.83
C TYR A 37 9.94 -3.60 -7.45
N LYS A 38 9.74 -2.29 -7.57
CA LYS A 38 8.45 -1.63 -7.33
C LYS A 38 7.43 -1.88 -8.46
N LYS A 39 7.88 -2.31 -9.64
CA LYS A 39 7.01 -2.70 -10.75
C LYS A 39 6.01 -1.63 -11.20
N ILE A 40 6.39 -0.35 -11.09
CA ILE A 40 5.52 0.76 -11.51
C ILE A 40 5.30 0.74 -13.03
N ASP A 41 6.30 0.33 -13.81
CA ASP A 41 6.18 0.11 -15.25
C ASP A 41 5.12 -0.92 -15.61
N LEU A 42 4.99 -1.98 -14.82
CA LEU A 42 3.97 -3.01 -14.98
C LEU A 42 2.55 -2.47 -14.71
N ILE A 43 2.40 -1.63 -13.67
CA ILE A 43 1.12 -0.96 -13.37
C ILE A 43 0.74 -0.02 -14.52
N ALA A 44 1.68 0.80 -15.01
CA ALA A 44 1.45 1.70 -16.13
C ALA A 44 1.00 0.94 -17.40
N GLU A 45 1.68 -0.17 -17.72
CA GLU A 45 1.32 -1.03 -18.85
C GLU A 45 -0.09 -1.62 -18.70
N ALA A 46 -0.44 -2.15 -17.52
CA ALA A 46 -1.76 -2.71 -17.26
C ALA A 46 -2.87 -1.67 -17.45
N PHE A 47 -2.68 -0.45 -16.92
CA PHE A 47 -3.67 0.61 -17.07
C PHE A 47 -3.76 1.16 -18.48
N SER A 48 -2.68 1.18 -19.24
CA SER A 48 -2.70 1.57 -20.66
C SER A 48 -3.57 0.64 -21.51
N LEU A 49 -3.79 -0.59 -21.07
CA LEU A 49 -4.70 -1.56 -21.68
C LEU A 49 -6.15 -1.41 -21.21
N MET A 50 -6.44 -0.48 -20.29
CA MET A 50 -7.77 -0.16 -19.76
C MET A 50 -8.06 1.33 -19.95
N PRO A 51 -8.31 1.81 -21.19
CA PRO A 51 -8.38 3.26 -21.51
C PRO A 51 -9.51 4.00 -20.78
N ASP A 52 -10.50 3.30 -20.27
CA ASP A 52 -11.60 3.80 -19.45
C ASP A 52 -11.25 3.97 -17.96
N LYS A 53 -10.04 3.56 -17.53
CA LYS A 53 -9.58 3.67 -16.15
C LYS A 53 -8.45 4.68 -16.05
N ARG A 54 -8.65 5.74 -15.28
CA ARG A 54 -7.62 6.76 -15.04
C ARG A 54 -6.66 6.31 -13.93
N LEU A 55 -5.35 6.44 -14.19
CA LEU A 55 -4.30 6.20 -13.22
C LEU A 55 -3.43 7.43 -13.04
N TYR A 56 -3.20 7.83 -11.79
CA TYR A 56 -2.13 8.76 -11.42
C TYR A 56 -0.95 7.99 -10.84
N ILE A 57 0.26 8.38 -11.25
CA ILE A 57 1.52 7.83 -10.76
C ILE A 57 2.32 8.95 -10.10
N ILE A 58 2.55 8.84 -8.78
CA ILE A 58 3.35 9.79 -8.01
C ILE A 58 4.69 9.16 -7.65
N GLY A 59 5.76 9.91 -7.88
CA GLY A 59 7.11 9.49 -7.57
C GLY A 59 8.09 9.75 -8.70
N ASP A 60 9.33 9.43 -8.44
CA ASP A 60 10.45 9.59 -9.36
C ASP A 60 11.48 8.49 -9.13
N GLY A 61 12.44 8.34 -10.01
CA GLY A 61 13.51 7.35 -9.88
C GLY A 61 14.11 6.91 -11.21
N PRO A 62 15.09 6.00 -11.16
CA PRO A 62 15.81 5.57 -12.35
C PRO A 62 14.93 4.93 -13.43
N ASP A 63 13.79 4.37 -13.07
CA ASP A 63 12.85 3.76 -14.03
C ASP A 63 11.80 4.74 -14.59
N PHE A 64 11.90 6.06 -14.32
CA PHE A 64 10.91 7.04 -14.75
C PHE A 64 10.63 6.99 -16.26
N ASP A 65 11.65 7.02 -17.09
CA ASP A 65 11.51 6.97 -18.55
C ASP A 65 10.91 5.64 -19.03
N LYS A 66 11.28 4.54 -18.38
CA LYS A 66 10.69 3.22 -18.64
C LYS A 66 9.19 3.20 -18.32
N VAL A 67 8.79 3.75 -17.18
CA VAL A 67 7.38 3.89 -16.80
C VAL A 67 6.63 4.77 -17.80
N LYS A 68 7.21 5.92 -18.15
CA LYS A 68 6.65 6.86 -19.11
C LYS A 68 6.44 6.24 -20.50
N SER A 69 7.37 5.41 -20.94
CA SER A 69 7.26 4.72 -22.24
C SER A 69 6.11 3.72 -22.33
N LYS A 70 5.60 3.26 -21.18
CA LYS A 70 4.47 2.32 -21.07
C LYS A 70 3.13 3.01 -20.75
N ALA A 71 3.15 4.29 -20.41
CA ALA A 71 1.98 5.06 -20.05
C ALA A 71 1.13 5.42 -21.28
N GLY A 72 -0.14 5.00 -21.28
CA GLY A 72 -1.14 5.43 -22.26
C GLY A 72 -1.74 6.81 -21.91
N ALA A 73 -2.67 7.29 -22.72
CA ALA A 73 -3.29 8.60 -22.54
C ALA A 73 -4.09 8.75 -21.23
N ASN A 74 -4.49 7.64 -20.62
CA ASN A 74 -5.23 7.58 -19.37
C ASN A 74 -4.32 7.42 -18.13
N VAL A 75 -3.00 7.39 -18.32
CA VAL A 75 -1.99 7.24 -17.26
C VAL A 75 -1.17 8.52 -17.17
N GLU A 76 -1.24 9.21 -16.05
CA GLU A 76 -0.57 10.49 -15.81
C GLU A 76 0.54 10.35 -14.75
N LEU A 77 1.78 10.67 -15.17
CA LEU A 77 2.93 10.70 -14.28
C LEU A 77 3.07 12.11 -13.71
N LEU A 78 2.88 12.25 -12.40
CA LEU A 78 2.96 13.53 -11.70
C LEU A 78 4.37 13.88 -11.20
N GLY A 79 5.34 12.94 -11.35
CA GLY A 79 6.66 13.10 -10.79
C GLY A 79 6.66 13.08 -9.25
N TYR A 80 7.74 13.57 -8.65
CA TYR A 80 7.80 13.74 -7.20
C TYR A 80 6.78 14.80 -6.75
N GLN A 81 6.05 14.50 -5.69
CA GLN A 81 5.08 15.43 -5.10
C GLN A 81 5.35 15.61 -3.60
N PRO A 82 5.10 16.82 -3.05
CA PRO A 82 5.14 17.04 -1.61
C PRO A 82 4.10 16.18 -0.88
N PHE A 83 4.34 15.96 0.41
CA PHE A 83 3.47 15.14 1.28
C PHE A 83 1.99 15.50 1.19
N GLU A 84 1.65 16.80 1.23
CA GLU A 84 0.27 17.27 1.19
C GLU A 84 -0.46 16.89 -0.10
N VAL A 85 0.26 16.94 -1.23
CA VAL A 85 -0.27 16.54 -2.54
C VAL A 85 -0.46 15.03 -2.60
N LEU A 86 0.55 14.26 -2.19
CA LEU A 86 0.47 12.79 -2.12
C LEU A 86 -0.72 12.34 -1.25
N ARG A 87 -0.83 12.90 -0.05
CA ARG A 87 -1.94 12.62 0.87
C ARG A 87 -3.29 12.93 0.24
N ASN A 88 -3.42 14.09 -0.42
CA ASN A 88 -4.66 14.49 -1.09
C ASN A 88 -5.05 13.49 -2.19
N TYR A 89 -4.10 13.02 -3.00
CA TYR A 89 -4.38 11.97 -3.99
C TYR A 89 -4.76 10.64 -3.33
N MET A 90 -4.06 10.23 -2.27
CA MET A 90 -4.40 9.02 -1.51
C MET A 90 -5.82 9.08 -0.92
N GLN A 91 -6.22 10.23 -0.40
CA GLN A 91 -7.58 10.45 0.15
C GLN A 91 -8.68 10.27 -0.88
N ARG A 92 -8.46 10.76 -2.10
CA ARG A 92 -9.49 10.81 -3.16
C ARG A 92 -9.49 9.61 -4.08
N ALA A 93 -8.39 8.88 -4.19
CA ALA A 93 -8.30 7.70 -5.03
C ALA A 93 -9.36 6.64 -4.67
N LYS A 94 -10.00 6.03 -5.67
CA LYS A 94 -10.91 4.91 -5.41
C LYS A 94 -10.20 3.62 -5.02
N ALA A 95 -8.96 3.43 -5.46
CA ALA A 95 -8.08 2.38 -4.99
C ALA A 95 -6.60 2.74 -5.22
N PHE A 96 -5.74 2.19 -4.38
CA PHE A 96 -4.29 2.26 -4.51
C PHE A 96 -3.76 0.94 -5.08
N VAL A 97 -2.90 1.00 -6.12
CA VAL A 97 -2.35 -0.20 -6.77
C VAL A 97 -0.90 -0.40 -6.33
N PHE A 98 -0.58 -1.61 -5.86
CA PHE A 98 0.73 -1.95 -5.30
C PHE A 98 1.24 -3.27 -5.86
N ALA A 99 2.25 -3.22 -6.74
CA ALA A 99 2.77 -4.38 -7.46
C ALA A 99 4.12 -4.91 -6.92
N ALA A 100 4.67 -4.28 -5.89
CA ALA A 100 5.93 -4.70 -5.30
C ALA A 100 5.76 -5.94 -4.42
N GLU A 101 6.82 -6.75 -4.33
CA GLU A 101 7.04 -7.71 -3.25
C GLU A 101 7.99 -7.06 -2.25
N GLU A 102 7.52 -6.78 -1.04
CA GLU A 102 8.25 -6.09 0.02
C GLU A 102 8.02 -6.79 1.37
N ASP A 103 8.91 -6.53 2.31
CA ASP A 103 8.84 -7.11 3.66
C ASP A 103 7.62 -6.61 4.44
N PHE A 104 7.20 -5.35 4.25
CA PHE A 104 6.04 -4.79 4.94
C PHE A 104 5.13 -3.95 4.03
N GLY A 105 5.65 -2.92 3.37
CA GLY A 105 4.86 -2.02 2.53
C GLY A 105 4.17 -0.91 3.32
N ILE A 106 4.90 0.13 3.72
CA ILE A 106 4.36 1.29 4.47
C ILE A 106 3.30 2.02 3.65
N VAL A 107 3.57 2.30 2.37
CA VAL A 107 2.70 3.10 1.50
C VAL A 107 1.29 2.51 1.33
N PRO A 108 1.08 1.19 1.16
CA PRO A 108 -0.24 0.58 1.23
C PRO A 108 -1.00 0.84 2.54
N VAL A 109 -0.30 0.87 3.69
CA VAL A 109 -0.94 1.20 4.98
C VAL A 109 -1.33 2.68 5.04
N GLU A 110 -0.50 3.58 4.51
CA GLU A 110 -0.80 5.01 4.39
C GLU A 110 -2.05 5.27 3.53
N ALA A 111 -2.19 4.57 2.40
CA ALA A 111 -3.38 4.63 1.57
C ALA A 111 -4.63 4.14 2.33
N GLN A 112 -4.51 3.01 3.03
CA GLN A 112 -5.59 2.48 3.87
C GLN A 112 -5.95 3.44 5.02
N ALA A 113 -4.98 4.15 5.60
CA ALA A 113 -5.23 5.17 6.62
C ALA A 113 -6.09 6.33 6.07
N CYS A 114 -6.00 6.63 4.78
CA CYS A 114 -6.92 7.53 4.08
C CYS A 114 -8.30 6.92 3.77
N GLY A 115 -8.54 5.68 4.15
CA GLY A 115 -9.75 4.93 3.79
C GLY A 115 -9.75 4.44 2.34
N THR A 116 -8.59 4.35 1.70
CA THR A 116 -8.46 3.93 0.31
C THR A 116 -8.07 2.45 0.24
N PRO A 117 -8.89 1.61 -0.40
CA PRO A 117 -8.59 0.18 -0.55
C PRO A 117 -7.36 -0.05 -1.43
N VAL A 118 -6.68 -1.18 -1.22
CA VAL A 118 -5.44 -1.51 -1.92
C VAL A 118 -5.64 -2.73 -2.83
N ILE A 119 -5.20 -2.61 -4.09
CA ILE A 119 -5.07 -3.74 -5.02
C ILE A 119 -3.59 -4.12 -5.03
N ALA A 120 -3.23 -5.21 -4.37
CA ALA A 120 -1.84 -5.57 -4.10
C ALA A 120 -1.40 -6.88 -4.76
N TYR A 121 -0.11 -6.99 -5.05
CA TYR A 121 0.50 -8.29 -5.33
C TYR A 121 0.44 -9.15 -4.07
N GLY A 122 -0.18 -10.34 -4.17
CA GLY A 122 -0.45 -11.23 -3.05
C GLY A 122 0.78 -11.95 -2.51
N LYS A 123 1.87 -11.21 -2.20
CA LYS A 123 3.10 -11.73 -1.61
C LYS A 123 3.76 -10.77 -0.64
N GLY A 124 4.63 -11.33 0.22
CA GLY A 124 5.39 -10.57 1.21
C GLY A 124 4.48 -9.84 2.19
N GLY A 125 4.90 -8.65 2.63
CA GLY A 125 4.20 -7.85 3.63
C GLY A 125 2.80 -7.37 3.22
N ALA A 126 2.45 -7.41 1.93
CA ALA A 126 1.08 -7.12 1.50
C ALA A 126 0.06 -8.10 2.13
N LEU A 127 0.44 -9.36 2.33
CA LEU A 127 -0.41 -10.36 3.00
C LEU A 127 -0.66 -10.06 4.49
N GLU A 128 0.18 -9.24 5.09
CA GLU A 128 0.05 -8.83 6.49
C GLU A 128 -0.68 -7.50 6.64
N THR A 129 -0.58 -6.62 5.63
CA THR A 129 -1.10 -5.25 5.70
C THR A 129 -2.47 -5.09 5.01
N VAL A 130 -2.82 -5.97 4.07
CA VAL A 130 -4.09 -5.96 3.35
C VAL A 130 -4.93 -7.17 3.77
N THR A 131 -6.22 -6.96 4.00
CA THR A 131 -7.19 -8.03 4.26
C THR A 131 -8.10 -8.17 3.03
N GLU A 132 -8.03 -9.35 2.36
CA GLU A 132 -8.81 -9.63 1.14
C GLU A 132 -10.31 -9.41 1.37
N GLY A 133 -10.92 -8.62 0.50
CA GLY A 133 -12.35 -8.32 0.55
C GLY A 133 -12.79 -7.31 1.64
N GLU A 134 -11.88 -6.87 2.53
CA GLU A 134 -12.17 -5.87 3.56
C GLU A 134 -11.39 -4.57 3.33
N THR A 135 -10.05 -4.65 3.17
CA THR A 135 -9.21 -3.47 2.95
C THR A 135 -8.60 -3.42 1.56
N GLY A 136 -8.80 -4.46 0.77
CA GLY A 136 -8.29 -4.53 -0.60
C GLY A 136 -8.49 -5.89 -1.25
N LEU A 137 -7.81 -6.10 -2.36
CA LEU A 137 -7.79 -7.34 -3.14
C LEU A 137 -6.35 -7.71 -3.51
N PHE A 138 -6.12 -9.00 -3.73
CA PHE A 138 -4.84 -9.48 -4.24
C PHE A 138 -4.91 -9.88 -5.72
N PHE A 139 -3.78 -9.71 -6.41
CA PHE A 139 -3.50 -10.38 -7.67
C PHE A 139 -2.30 -11.32 -7.52
N ASP A 140 -2.29 -12.41 -8.30
CA ASP A 140 -1.43 -13.57 -8.02
C ASP A 140 -0.09 -13.53 -8.77
N ALA A 141 0.02 -12.75 -9.84
CA ALA A 141 1.22 -12.69 -10.67
C ALA A 141 1.56 -11.25 -11.07
N GLN A 142 2.85 -10.92 -11.07
CA GLN A 142 3.35 -9.64 -11.56
C GLN A 142 3.28 -9.59 -13.10
N THR A 143 2.05 -9.59 -13.65
CA THR A 143 1.73 -9.46 -15.07
C THR A 143 0.63 -8.42 -15.29
N PRO A 144 0.60 -7.73 -16.46
CA PRO A 144 -0.48 -6.79 -16.76
C PRO A 144 -1.87 -7.44 -16.69
N SER A 145 -2.02 -8.67 -17.18
CA SER A 145 -3.29 -9.39 -17.15
C SER A 145 -3.81 -9.62 -15.73
N SER A 146 -2.94 -10.00 -14.80
CA SER A 146 -3.33 -10.25 -13.41
C SER A 146 -3.77 -8.96 -12.70
N ILE A 147 -3.11 -7.82 -12.97
CA ILE A 147 -3.54 -6.50 -12.48
C ILE A 147 -4.91 -6.12 -13.08
N ILE A 148 -5.11 -6.31 -14.39
CA ILE A 148 -6.37 -6.00 -15.09
C ILE A 148 -7.52 -6.80 -14.47
N GLU A 149 -7.34 -8.09 -14.23
CA GLU A 149 -8.34 -8.94 -13.58
C GLU A 149 -8.67 -8.48 -12.17
N ALA A 150 -7.66 -8.12 -11.38
CA ALA A 150 -7.88 -7.59 -10.02
C ALA A 150 -8.63 -6.24 -10.04
N VAL A 151 -8.30 -5.35 -10.98
CA VAL A 151 -9.03 -4.08 -11.16
C VAL A 151 -10.49 -4.32 -11.54
N LYS A 152 -10.78 -5.27 -12.43
CA LYS A 152 -12.16 -5.64 -12.78
C LYS A 152 -12.92 -6.20 -11.58
N ARG A 153 -12.34 -7.15 -10.86
CA ARG A 153 -12.92 -7.69 -9.61
C ARG A 153 -13.19 -6.58 -8.59
N PHE A 154 -12.26 -5.63 -8.45
CA PHE A 154 -12.44 -4.48 -7.56
C PHE A 154 -13.64 -3.64 -7.98
N GLU A 155 -13.81 -3.32 -9.26
CA GLU A 155 -14.96 -2.55 -9.74
C GLU A 155 -16.30 -3.25 -9.46
N ASP A 156 -16.35 -4.58 -9.61
CA ASP A 156 -17.56 -5.37 -9.34
C ASP A 156 -17.95 -5.38 -7.85
N MET A 157 -17.00 -5.11 -6.96
CA MET A 157 -17.24 -5.19 -5.52
C MET A 157 -16.83 -3.92 -4.74
N LYS A 158 -16.60 -2.81 -5.43
CA LYS A 158 -16.11 -1.55 -4.82
C LYS A 158 -16.96 -1.05 -3.65
N ASP A 159 -18.28 -1.25 -3.69
CA ASP A 159 -19.20 -0.81 -2.64
C ASP A 159 -19.05 -1.58 -1.31
N ARG A 160 -18.27 -2.67 -1.30
CA ARG A 160 -17.92 -3.39 -0.07
C ARG A 160 -16.80 -2.71 0.72
N PHE A 161 -15.98 -1.90 0.06
CA PHE A 161 -14.84 -1.22 0.66
C PHE A 161 -15.28 0.07 1.35
N ILE A 162 -15.58 -0.04 2.65
CA ILE A 162 -16.05 1.08 3.48
C ILE A 162 -14.84 1.83 4.02
N PRO A 163 -14.59 3.10 3.65
CA PRO A 163 -13.38 3.84 3.99
C PRO A 163 -13.09 3.89 5.50
N SER A 164 -14.09 4.14 6.35
CA SER A 164 -13.92 4.16 7.81
C SER A 164 -13.47 2.80 8.37
N LYS A 165 -13.98 1.68 7.87
CA LYS A 165 -13.58 0.34 8.27
C LYS A 165 -12.15 0.00 7.80
N ILE A 166 -11.78 0.45 6.60
CA ILE A 166 -10.42 0.29 6.08
C ILE A 166 -9.44 1.01 7.00
N ARG A 167 -9.72 2.28 7.35
CA ARG A 167 -8.89 3.05 8.28
C ARG A 167 -8.75 2.36 9.64
N GLU A 168 -9.85 1.87 10.21
CA GLU A 168 -9.82 1.19 11.51
C GLU A 168 -8.78 0.06 11.55
N LYS A 169 -8.68 -0.73 10.49
CA LYS A 169 -7.70 -1.82 10.38
C LYS A 169 -6.23 -1.34 10.38
N THR A 170 -5.96 -0.08 10.07
CA THR A 170 -4.60 0.47 10.08
C THR A 170 -4.10 0.86 11.47
N LEU A 171 -4.99 1.03 12.45
CA LEU A 171 -4.63 1.47 13.80
C LEU A 171 -3.66 0.50 14.49
N ARG A 172 -3.70 -0.78 14.12
CA ARG A 172 -2.73 -1.80 14.55
C ARG A 172 -1.29 -1.54 14.10
N PHE A 173 -1.07 -0.57 13.22
CA PHE A 173 0.25 -0.16 12.75
C PHE A 173 0.64 1.24 13.23
N SER A 174 -0.14 1.83 14.16
CA SER A 174 0.12 3.18 14.66
C SER A 174 1.43 3.29 15.43
N LYS A 175 1.98 4.51 15.49
CA LYS A 175 3.19 4.82 16.27
C LYS A 175 3.02 4.49 17.75
N ASP A 176 1.85 4.76 18.31
CA ASP A 176 1.60 4.52 19.74
C ASP A 176 1.55 3.04 20.08
N ARG A 177 0.87 2.23 19.24
CA ARG A 177 0.91 0.78 19.38
C ARG A 177 2.34 0.25 19.31
N PHE A 178 3.14 0.69 18.32
CA PHE A 178 4.53 0.27 18.22
C PHE A 178 5.34 0.60 19.47
N ARG A 179 5.21 1.82 20.00
CA ARG A 179 5.92 2.24 21.23
C ARG A 179 5.54 1.37 22.42
N GLN A 180 4.25 1.05 22.58
CA GLN A 180 3.76 0.20 23.67
C GLN A 180 4.31 -1.22 23.56
N GLU A 181 4.15 -1.87 22.41
CA GLU A 181 4.62 -3.24 22.18
C GLU A 181 6.13 -3.36 22.31
N PHE A 182 6.88 -2.43 21.72
CA PHE A 182 8.33 -2.45 21.77
C PHE A 182 8.86 -2.20 23.19
N SER A 183 8.28 -1.26 23.93
CA SER A 183 8.65 -0.99 25.32
C SER A 183 8.35 -2.17 26.22
N SER A 184 7.19 -2.81 26.06
CA SER A 184 6.84 -4.03 26.82
C SER A 184 7.84 -5.14 26.53
N PHE A 185 8.09 -5.41 25.24
CA PHE A 185 9.04 -6.45 24.84
C PHE A 185 10.45 -6.24 25.43
N VAL A 186 10.94 -4.99 25.39
CA VAL A 186 12.28 -4.67 25.96
C VAL A 186 12.30 -4.85 27.48
N ASN A 187 11.25 -4.40 28.18
CA ASN A 187 11.15 -4.56 29.63
C ASN A 187 11.09 -6.04 30.05
N ASP A 188 10.26 -6.83 29.37
CA ASP A 188 10.11 -8.26 29.65
C ASP A 188 11.43 -9.02 29.41
N ALA A 189 12.12 -8.70 28.30
CA ALA A 189 13.42 -9.26 27.98
C ALA A 189 14.49 -8.88 29.02
N TRP A 190 14.46 -7.64 29.51
CA TRP A 190 15.39 -7.14 30.53
C TRP A 190 15.16 -7.79 31.88
N GLU A 191 13.89 -7.92 32.33
CA GLU A 191 13.57 -8.62 33.60
C GLU A 191 13.92 -10.11 33.52
N SER A 192 13.66 -10.76 32.39
CA SER A 192 14.07 -12.14 32.15
C SER A 192 15.60 -12.33 32.22
N PHE A 193 16.35 -11.39 31.64
CA PHE A 193 17.82 -11.40 31.69
C PHE A 193 18.34 -11.26 33.15
N LYS A 194 17.78 -10.31 33.91
CA LYS A 194 18.18 -10.12 35.34
C LYS A 194 17.87 -11.33 36.21
N SER A 195 16.80 -12.05 35.92
CA SER A 195 16.42 -13.23 36.71
C SER A 195 17.26 -14.47 36.44
N GLN A 196 18.09 -14.48 35.41
CA GLN A 196 18.99 -15.59 35.03
C GLN A 196 20.43 -15.39 35.49
N GLY A 197 20.77 -14.27 36.09
CA GLY A 197 22.08 -13.94 36.64
C GLY A 197 22.05 -13.88 38.15
#